data_1b834c35fac73052d6934271c8beecd3
#
_entry.id   1b834c35fac73052d6934271c8beecd3
#
_cell.length_a   1.000
_cell.length_b   1.000
_cell.length_c   1.000
_cell.angle_alpha   90.00
_cell.angle_beta   90.00
_cell.angle_gamma   90.00
#
_symmetry.space_group_name_H-M   'P 1'
#
loop_
_entity.id
_entity.type
_entity.pdbx_description
1 polymer ?
#
loop_
_entity_poly.entity_id
_entity_poly.type
_entity_poly.pdbx_seq_one_letter_code
_entity_poly.pdbx_strand_id
1 'polypeptide(L)'
;MKLNLWSPLPPSTSGIADYVCEQLPLLKQQLELTLVVEDAAAVDPTLLAAYDVREPGGAPDAELELYHLGNSPAHAFVFHQALRRPGVVVLHDFSLHHLVLRETVERGDSAAYLREMRRAYGEAGSFVGRQVARALGGEMLPALFPLNERLLRQSLGVIGLTAHVVARVKERLPEARPLLYLPHHLSLPLDPPPTRAEARRALGLPQDALLLTAAGLATVSKRLDVALAAMARLRDAHPTLRLIVAGAVDPQLPLHDWITALKLDAHVTITGRLSLDDFERHLAAADVLLALRFPNHGEISGALVRGLGIGRPALVSAGSPAAEEFPEGVVVPVDPGRAETDELVALLQKLLSDGALRERIGGLAHEHIRRHHDLRQGVLALVRFLQETARGKAAALAAIEAGRHEQGSLLEYLHEELSFGAYDLGLGGLELGADALLAELGEKPR
;
A
#
# COMPACT_ATOMS: atom_id res chain seq x y z
N MET A 1 -4.02 -2.49 28.32
CA MET A 1 -2.75 -2.58 27.58
C MET A 1 -2.48 -1.21 26.97
N LYS A 2 -1.28 -0.68 27.22
CA LYS A 2 -0.80 0.57 26.63
C LYS A 2 -0.24 0.31 25.23
N LEU A 3 -0.71 1.05 24.24
CA LEU A 3 -0.33 0.92 22.85
C LEU A 3 0.06 2.26 22.26
N ASN A 4 1.24 2.35 21.65
CA ASN A 4 1.58 3.44 20.76
C ASN A 4 1.25 3.05 19.31
N LEU A 5 0.38 3.80 18.66
CA LEU A 5 -0.01 3.61 17.27
C LEU A 5 0.69 4.66 16.41
N TRP A 6 1.52 4.21 15.47
CA TRP A 6 2.34 5.02 14.59
C TRP A 6 1.74 5.04 13.18
N SER A 7 1.28 6.19 12.73
CA SER A 7 0.68 6.37 11.40
C SER A 7 0.64 7.84 11.02
N PRO A 8 0.76 8.18 9.73
CA PRO A 8 0.23 9.46 9.27
C PRO A 8 -1.26 9.55 9.61
N LEU A 9 -1.71 10.74 10.02
CA LEU A 9 -3.12 11.02 10.33
C LEU A 9 -3.59 12.25 9.53
N PRO A 10 -4.89 12.49 9.38
CA PRO A 10 -5.39 13.69 8.73
C PRO A 10 -4.78 14.98 9.33
N PRO A 11 -4.43 15.97 8.50
CA PRO A 11 -4.81 16.15 7.10
C PRO A 11 -3.88 15.44 6.08
N SER A 12 -3.07 14.49 6.51
CA SER A 12 -2.27 13.69 5.57
C SER A 12 -3.14 13.09 4.47
N THR A 13 -2.62 13.10 3.26
CA THR A 13 -3.35 12.65 2.07
C THR A 13 -3.28 11.13 1.85
N SER A 14 -2.87 10.39 2.87
CA SER A 14 -2.76 8.93 2.81
C SER A 14 -4.11 8.26 3.07
N GLY A 15 -4.52 7.33 2.20
CA GLY A 15 -5.69 6.46 2.47
C GLY A 15 -5.50 5.55 3.70
N ILE A 16 -4.25 5.38 4.16
CA ILE A 16 -3.93 4.67 5.41
C ILE A 16 -4.35 5.53 6.61
N ALA A 17 -4.23 6.87 6.51
CA ALA A 17 -4.70 7.77 7.55
C ALA A 17 -6.22 7.61 7.78
N ASP A 18 -7.02 7.55 6.71
CA ASP A 18 -8.46 7.32 6.80
C ASP A 18 -8.76 5.94 7.41
N TYR A 19 -8.08 4.90 6.93
CA TYR A 19 -8.20 3.53 7.46
C TYR A 19 -7.91 3.45 8.97
N VAL A 20 -6.88 4.14 9.45
CA VAL A 20 -6.53 4.19 10.87
C VAL A 20 -7.61 4.94 11.64
N CYS A 21 -8.03 6.12 11.16
CA CYS A 21 -9.05 6.93 11.84
C CYS A 21 -10.35 6.19 12.07
N GLU A 22 -10.79 5.35 11.15
CA GLU A 22 -12.01 4.55 11.32
C GLU A 22 -11.92 3.56 12.49
N GLN A 23 -10.73 3.06 12.80
CA GLN A 23 -10.49 2.10 13.88
C GLN A 23 -10.38 2.76 15.26
N LEU A 24 -9.89 4.02 15.31
CA LEU A 24 -9.54 4.69 16.57
C LEU A 24 -10.65 4.65 17.63
N PRO A 25 -11.94 4.92 17.32
CA PRO A 25 -13.01 4.88 18.33
C PRO A 25 -13.19 3.51 18.98
N LEU A 26 -13.01 2.43 18.20
CA LEU A 26 -13.14 1.07 18.70
C LEU A 26 -11.88 0.62 19.45
N LEU A 27 -10.70 1.00 18.96
CA LEU A 27 -9.42 0.72 19.64
C LEU A 27 -9.35 1.40 21.01
N LYS A 28 -9.77 2.67 21.11
CA LYS A 28 -9.80 3.43 22.36
C LYS A 28 -10.69 2.78 23.44
N GLN A 29 -11.73 2.04 23.05
CA GLN A 29 -12.58 1.30 24.00
C GLN A 29 -11.88 0.09 24.61
N GLN A 30 -10.85 -0.45 23.96
CA GLN A 30 -10.18 -1.69 24.32
C GLN A 30 -8.76 -1.48 24.86
N LEU A 31 -8.11 -0.35 24.51
CA LEU A 31 -6.70 -0.09 24.75
C LEU A 31 -6.48 1.34 25.27
N GLU A 32 -5.45 1.53 26.08
CA GLU A 32 -4.90 2.83 26.41
C GLU A 32 -4.00 3.26 25.23
N LEU A 33 -4.49 4.18 24.40
CA LEU A 33 -3.96 4.48 23.07
C LEU A 33 -3.27 5.84 23.04
N THR A 34 -2.00 5.87 22.63
CA THR A 34 -1.29 7.07 22.21
C THR A 34 -1.05 7.02 20.71
N LEU A 35 -1.40 8.09 20.00
CA LEU A 35 -1.15 8.26 18.58
C LEU A 35 0.19 8.94 18.37
N VAL A 36 1.07 8.35 17.57
CA VAL A 36 2.37 8.93 17.26
C VAL A 36 2.43 9.31 15.79
N VAL A 37 2.70 10.60 15.56
CA VAL A 37 2.70 11.25 14.25
C VAL A 37 4.01 12.00 14.03
N GLU A 38 4.35 12.33 12.79
CA GLU A 38 5.57 13.06 12.48
C GLU A 38 5.56 14.50 13.03
N ASP A 39 4.42 15.19 12.87
CA ASP A 39 4.18 16.57 13.34
C ASP A 39 2.80 16.63 14.02
N ALA A 40 2.80 16.74 15.33
CA ALA A 40 1.57 16.82 16.12
C ALA A 40 0.78 18.12 15.88
N ALA A 41 1.46 19.21 15.55
CA ALA A 41 0.80 20.50 15.32
C ALA A 41 0.00 20.51 13.99
N ALA A 42 0.35 19.64 13.05
CA ALA A 42 -0.34 19.54 11.77
C ALA A 42 -1.60 18.65 11.83
N VAL A 43 -1.82 17.89 12.91
CA VAL A 43 -2.95 16.93 13.02
C VAL A 43 -4.28 17.67 13.16
N ASP A 44 -5.33 17.05 12.60
CA ASP A 44 -6.71 17.56 12.70
C ASP A 44 -7.09 17.85 14.17
N PRO A 45 -7.60 19.06 14.48
CA PRO A 45 -7.95 19.46 15.84
C PRO A 45 -8.94 18.53 16.55
N THR A 46 -9.81 17.84 15.79
CA THR A 46 -10.76 16.89 16.38
C THR A 46 -10.07 15.65 16.93
N LEU A 47 -9.00 15.20 16.29
CA LEU A 47 -8.16 14.10 16.78
C LEU A 47 -7.32 14.54 17.99
N LEU A 48 -6.75 15.74 17.95
CA LEU A 48 -6.02 16.30 19.09
C LEU A 48 -6.89 16.43 20.35
N ALA A 49 -8.16 16.79 20.18
CA ALA A 49 -9.10 16.88 21.29
C ALA A 49 -9.54 15.51 21.84
N ALA A 50 -9.53 14.47 20.99
CA ALA A 50 -10.07 13.17 21.34
C ALA A 50 -9.01 12.17 21.82
N TYR A 51 -7.74 12.33 21.46
CA TYR A 51 -6.67 11.36 21.69
C TYR A 51 -5.41 12.01 22.25
N ASP A 52 -4.57 11.22 22.93
CA ASP A 52 -3.20 11.61 23.26
C ASP A 52 -2.34 11.48 22.00
N VAL A 53 -1.94 12.62 21.42
CA VAL A 53 -1.14 12.69 20.18
C VAL A 53 0.25 13.19 20.52
N ARG A 54 1.28 12.50 20.05
CA ARG A 54 2.69 12.77 20.33
C ARG A 54 3.52 12.71 19.06
N GLU A 55 4.66 13.41 19.09
CA GLU A 55 5.75 13.20 18.14
C GLU A 55 6.67 12.06 18.59
N PRO A 56 7.52 11.51 17.71
CA PRO A 56 8.38 10.37 18.03
C PRO A 56 9.21 10.52 19.30
N GLY A 57 9.76 11.71 19.55
CA GLY A 57 10.57 12.02 20.74
C GLY A 57 9.77 12.11 22.04
N GLY A 58 8.46 12.29 21.96
CA GLY A 58 7.53 12.41 23.09
C GLY A 58 6.67 11.16 23.32
N ALA A 59 6.86 10.09 22.55
CA ALA A 59 6.10 8.86 22.69
C ALA A 59 6.38 8.21 24.06
N PRO A 60 5.35 7.91 24.88
CA PRO A 60 5.53 7.30 26.19
C PRO A 60 5.95 5.82 26.06
N ASP A 61 6.41 5.26 27.16
CA ASP A 61 6.61 3.81 27.21
C ASP A 61 5.29 3.07 27.13
N ALA A 62 5.23 2.12 26.18
CA ALA A 62 4.06 1.29 25.93
C ALA A 62 4.42 -0.21 26.00
N GLU A 63 3.40 -1.01 26.29
CA GLU A 63 3.56 -2.47 26.26
C GLU A 63 3.87 -2.96 24.85
N LEU A 64 3.31 -2.27 23.84
CA LEU A 64 3.52 -2.63 22.44
C LEU A 64 3.50 -1.37 21.53
N GLU A 65 4.24 -1.44 20.43
CA GLU A 65 4.20 -0.50 19.32
C GLU A 65 3.44 -1.12 18.15
N LEU A 66 2.56 -0.36 17.50
CA LEU A 66 1.83 -0.73 16.29
C LEU A 66 2.18 0.25 15.17
N TYR A 67 2.75 -0.26 14.10
CA TYR A 67 3.26 0.53 12.97
C TYR A 67 2.41 0.30 11.73
N HIS A 68 1.72 1.33 11.22
CA HIS A 68 1.04 1.28 9.93
C HIS A 68 1.99 1.75 8.83
N LEU A 69 2.35 0.84 7.92
CA LEU A 69 3.35 1.07 6.88
C LEU A 69 2.78 0.95 5.49
N GLY A 70 3.02 1.99 4.69
CA GLY A 70 2.77 2.06 3.26
C GLY A 70 4.02 2.53 2.52
N ASN A 71 3.99 2.43 1.20
CA ASN A 71 5.13 2.70 0.32
C ASN A 71 5.26 4.19 -0.07
N SER A 72 4.77 5.11 0.75
CA SER A 72 4.84 6.55 0.51
C SER A 72 5.73 7.27 1.52
N PRO A 73 6.28 8.46 1.17
CA PRO A 73 7.14 9.24 2.06
C PRO A 73 6.50 9.59 3.40
N ALA A 74 5.17 9.71 3.44
CA ALA A 74 4.44 10.00 4.68
C ALA A 74 4.66 8.96 5.78
N HIS A 75 5.15 7.76 5.43
CA HIS A 75 5.45 6.66 6.35
C HIS A 75 6.93 6.57 6.75
N ALA A 76 7.79 7.50 6.31
CA ALA A 76 9.23 7.44 6.59
C ALA A 76 9.54 7.42 8.09
N PHE A 77 8.90 8.30 8.89
CA PHE A 77 9.09 8.33 10.33
C PHE A 77 8.67 7.01 11.01
N VAL A 78 7.58 6.39 10.53
CA VAL A 78 7.10 5.09 11.02
C VAL A 78 8.12 3.99 10.69
N PHE A 79 8.62 3.96 9.45
CA PHE A 79 9.61 3.00 8.99
C PHE A 79 10.90 3.07 9.80
N HIS A 80 11.45 4.26 9.98
CA HIS A 80 12.66 4.47 10.76
C HIS A 80 12.49 4.06 12.22
N GLN A 81 11.33 4.34 12.80
CA GLN A 81 11.06 3.94 14.18
C GLN A 81 10.87 2.43 14.32
N ALA A 82 10.16 1.79 13.40
CA ALA A 82 9.97 0.33 13.40
C ALA A 82 11.29 -0.44 13.29
N LEU A 83 12.30 0.11 12.58
CA LEU A 83 13.65 -0.43 12.51
C LEU A 83 14.47 -0.26 13.81
N ARG A 84 14.12 0.71 14.66
CA ARG A 84 14.81 0.99 15.92
C ARG A 84 14.17 0.29 17.10
N ARG A 85 12.85 0.28 17.15
CA ARG A 85 12.06 -0.23 18.26
C ARG A 85 11.11 -1.31 17.75
N PRO A 86 11.40 -2.60 17.98
CA PRO A 86 10.57 -3.68 17.50
C PRO A 86 9.11 -3.58 17.99
N GLY A 87 8.16 -3.78 17.09
CA GLY A 87 6.73 -3.74 17.33
C GLY A 87 5.96 -4.60 16.34
N VAL A 88 4.65 -4.48 16.33
CA VAL A 88 3.78 -5.11 15.33
C VAL A 88 3.68 -4.18 14.12
N VAL A 89 3.81 -4.75 12.93
CA VAL A 89 3.75 -4.04 11.65
C VAL A 89 2.50 -4.42 10.88
N VAL A 90 1.69 -3.43 10.49
CA VAL A 90 0.61 -3.58 9.51
C VAL A 90 1.14 -3.18 8.15
N LEU A 91 1.23 -4.14 7.22
CA LEU A 91 1.66 -3.89 5.85
C LEU A 91 0.46 -3.53 4.98
N HIS A 92 0.35 -2.25 4.61
CA HIS A 92 -0.61 -1.78 3.62
C HIS A 92 -0.11 -2.02 2.20
N ASP A 93 1.19 -1.86 1.99
CA ASP A 93 1.92 -2.26 0.79
C ASP A 93 2.94 -3.34 1.15
N PHE A 94 3.01 -4.41 0.37
CA PHE A 94 4.04 -5.42 0.60
C PHE A 94 5.42 -4.90 0.21
N SER A 95 5.51 -4.14 -0.89
CA SER A 95 6.74 -3.48 -1.29
C SER A 95 6.90 -2.15 -0.57
N LEU A 96 8.07 -1.94 0.04
CA LEU A 96 8.50 -0.67 0.61
C LEU A 96 9.62 -0.02 -0.21
N HIS A 97 9.84 -0.49 -1.43
CA HIS A 97 10.95 -0.08 -2.28
C HIS A 97 10.97 1.42 -2.57
N HIS A 98 9.82 2.02 -2.92
CA HIS A 98 9.75 3.46 -3.17
C HIS A 98 10.05 4.28 -1.92
N LEU A 99 9.59 3.82 -0.75
CA LEU A 99 9.91 4.46 0.51
C LEU A 99 11.42 4.44 0.76
N VAL A 100 12.07 3.28 0.60
CA VAL A 100 13.53 3.16 0.76
C VAL A 100 14.29 3.98 -0.28
N LEU A 101 13.84 3.98 -1.55
CA LEU A 101 14.45 4.77 -2.61
C LEU A 101 14.42 6.27 -2.28
N ARG A 102 13.28 6.77 -1.80
CA ARG A 102 13.11 8.16 -1.35
C ARG A 102 14.01 8.52 -0.17
N GLU A 103 14.08 7.64 0.80
CA GLU A 103 14.87 7.89 2.01
C GLU A 103 16.38 7.76 1.79
N THR A 104 16.80 7.26 0.64
CA THR A 104 18.20 7.03 0.30
C THR A 104 18.62 7.77 -0.98
N VAL A 105 18.38 7.22 -2.16
CA VAL A 105 18.84 7.76 -3.46
C VAL A 105 18.36 9.18 -3.70
N GLU A 106 17.09 9.48 -3.47
CA GLU A 106 16.54 10.82 -3.68
C GLU A 106 17.09 11.85 -2.66
N ARG A 107 17.64 11.40 -1.53
CA ARG A 107 18.38 12.22 -0.56
C ARG A 107 19.88 12.28 -0.83
N GLY A 108 20.35 11.67 -1.93
CA GLY A 108 21.76 11.66 -2.31
C GLY A 108 22.59 10.56 -1.66
N ASP A 109 22.01 9.64 -0.88
CA ASP A 109 22.69 8.52 -0.24
C ASP A 109 22.46 7.21 -1.02
N SER A 110 23.06 7.12 -2.21
CA SER A 110 23.02 5.90 -3.01
C SER A 110 23.73 4.72 -2.33
N ALA A 111 24.71 4.99 -1.48
CA ALA A 111 25.42 3.96 -0.73
C ALA A 111 24.48 3.24 0.26
N ALA A 112 23.64 3.99 0.98
CA ALA A 112 22.63 3.38 1.86
C ALA A 112 21.66 2.48 1.08
N TYR A 113 21.23 2.91 -0.11
CA TYR A 113 20.37 2.09 -0.97
C TYR A 113 21.06 0.79 -1.40
N LEU A 114 22.32 0.88 -1.84
CA LEU A 114 23.13 -0.28 -2.23
C LEU A 114 23.27 -1.27 -1.06
N ARG A 115 23.51 -0.78 0.17
CA ARG A 115 23.55 -1.62 1.37
C ARG A 115 22.23 -2.36 1.63
N GLU A 116 21.09 -1.68 1.54
CA GLU A 116 19.80 -2.33 1.73
C GLU A 116 19.51 -3.37 0.64
N MET A 117 19.83 -3.07 -0.63
CA MET A 117 19.68 -4.00 -1.75
C MET A 117 20.57 -5.24 -1.59
N ARG A 118 21.85 -5.05 -1.22
CA ARG A 118 22.77 -6.17 -1.00
C ARG A 118 22.35 -7.01 0.19
N ARG A 119 21.98 -6.39 1.31
CA ARG A 119 21.51 -7.10 2.51
C ARG A 119 20.32 -7.97 2.22
N ALA A 120 19.35 -7.48 1.45
CA ALA A 120 18.12 -8.19 1.16
C ALA A 120 18.26 -9.25 0.05
N TYR A 121 19.15 -9.03 -0.94
CA TYR A 121 19.19 -9.83 -2.16
C TYR A 121 20.61 -10.24 -2.61
N GLY A 122 21.61 -10.05 -1.77
CA GLY A 122 23.01 -10.42 -2.05
C GLY A 122 23.56 -9.75 -3.32
N GLU A 123 24.30 -10.50 -4.11
CA GLU A 123 24.94 -9.99 -5.35
C GLU A 123 23.93 -9.54 -6.41
N ALA A 124 22.77 -10.19 -6.52
CA ALA A 124 21.71 -9.72 -7.41
C ALA A 124 21.20 -8.32 -7.00
N GLY A 125 21.04 -8.10 -5.69
CA GLY A 125 20.70 -6.80 -5.14
C GLY A 125 21.78 -5.75 -5.40
N SER A 126 23.04 -6.10 -5.22
CA SER A 126 24.19 -5.23 -5.52
C SER A 126 24.24 -4.82 -6.98
N PHE A 127 24.00 -5.76 -7.90
CA PHE A 127 23.96 -5.48 -9.34
C PHE A 127 22.80 -4.52 -9.68
N VAL A 128 21.59 -4.83 -9.26
CA VAL A 128 20.40 -4.01 -9.53
C VAL A 128 20.51 -2.64 -8.88
N GLY A 129 20.99 -2.57 -7.64
CA GLY A 129 21.19 -1.32 -6.92
C GLY A 129 22.14 -0.36 -7.67
N ARG A 130 23.21 -0.88 -8.24
CA ARG A 130 24.13 -0.08 -9.09
C ARG A 130 23.44 0.46 -10.36
N GLN A 131 22.52 -0.30 -10.96
CA GLN A 131 21.76 0.20 -12.12
C GLN A 131 20.81 1.34 -11.71
N VAL A 132 20.12 1.18 -10.58
CA VAL A 132 19.23 2.22 -10.04
C VAL A 132 19.99 3.50 -9.70
N ALA A 133 21.15 3.39 -9.06
CA ALA A 133 22.02 4.53 -8.77
C ALA A 133 22.48 5.29 -10.04
N ARG A 134 22.44 4.61 -11.21
CA ARG A 134 22.70 5.20 -12.55
C ARG A 134 21.41 5.66 -13.27
N ALA A 135 20.30 5.76 -12.58
CA ALA A 135 18.98 6.06 -13.13
C ALA A 135 18.47 5.03 -14.18
N LEU A 136 18.95 3.79 -14.12
CA LEU A 136 18.51 2.67 -14.98
C LEU A 136 17.50 1.80 -14.23
N GLY A 137 16.54 2.42 -13.54
CA GLY A 137 15.43 1.75 -12.88
C GLY A 137 14.24 1.55 -13.81
N GLY A 138 13.40 0.57 -13.51
CA GLY A 138 12.14 0.33 -14.22
C GLY A 138 10.98 0.13 -13.25
N GLU A 139 9.75 0.31 -13.72
CA GLU A 139 8.52 0.23 -12.91
C GLU A 139 8.31 -1.13 -12.22
N MET A 140 8.91 -2.20 -12.75
CA MET A 140 8.84 -3.54 -12.15
C MET A 140 9.73 -3.72 -10.92
N LEU A 141 10.72 -2.84 -10.70
CA LEU A 141 11.67 -3.00 -9.58
C LEU A 141 11.01 -3.13 -8.22
N PRO A 142 10.04 -2.30 -7.84
CA PRO A 142 9.39 -2.40 -6.54
C PRO A 142 8.64 -3.73 -6.33
N ALA A 143 8.12 -4.32 -7.41
CA ALA A 143 7.44 -5.61 -7.33
C ALA A 143 8.44 -6.78 -7.16
N LEU A 144 9.60 -6.69 -7.83
CA LEU A 144 10.64 -7.72 -7.81
C LEU A 144 11.52 -7.65 -6.55
N PHE A 145 11.80 -6.44 -6.05
CA PHE A 145 12.68 -6.15 -4.93
C PHE A 145 11.96 -5.32 -3.87
N PRO A 146 11.06 -5.91 -3.07
CA PRO A 146 10.20 -5.16 -2.15
C PRO A 146 10.89 -4.42 -1.00
N LEU A 147 12.14 -4.71 -0.66
CA LEU A 147 12.94 -4.06 0.39
C LEU A 147 12.25 -3.99 1.77
N ASN A 148 11.49 -5.02 2.13
CA ASN A 148 10.80 -5.12 3.40
C ASN A 148 11.44 -6.13 4.38
N GLU A 149 12.42 -6.91 3.95
CA GLU A 149 12.97 -8.04 4.72
C GLU A 149 13.55 -7.60 6.06
N ARG A 150 14.35 -6.54 6.09
CA ARG A 150 14.93 -6.00 7.32
C ARG A 150 13.86 -5.63 8.35
N LEU A 151 12.80 -4.97 7.91
CA LEU A 151 11.67 -4.59 8.75
C LEU A 151 10.96 -5.83 9.31
N LEU A 152 10.65 -6.81 8.43
CA LEU A 152 9.98 -8.04 8.82
C LEU A 152 10.78 -8.80 9.88
N ARG A 153 12.10 -8.94 9.69
CA ARG A 153 12.98 -9.63 10.64
C ARG A 153 13.04 -8.94 12.01
N GLN A 154 12.85 -7.64 12.07
CA GLN A 154 12.87 -6.85 13.31
C GLN A 154 11.48 -6.69 13.94
N SER A 155 10.41 -7.16 13.32
CA SER A 155 9.05 -7.05 13.84
C SER A 155 8.73 -8.11 14.88
N LEU A 156 7.96 -7.76 15.91
CA LEU A 156 7.43 -8.70 16.91
C LEU A 156 6.28 -9.54 16.34
N GLY A 157 5.56 -9.00 15.38
CA GLY A 157 4.50 -9.65 14.64
C GLY A 157 4.16 -8.85 13.39
N VAL A 158 3.54 -9.49 12.42
CA VAL A 158 3.17 -8.88 11.14
C VAL A 158 1.68 -9.10 10.89
N ILE A 159 1.04 -8.08 10.34
CA ILE A 159 -0.35 -8.11 9.90
C ILE A 159 -0.37 -7.84 8.40
N GLY A 160 -0.86 -8.79 7.62
CA GLY A 160 -1.11 -8.64 6.19
C GLY A 160 -2.59 -8.41 5.92
N LEU A 161 -2.91 -7.42 5.09
CA LEU A 161 -4.28 -7.06 4.76
C LEU A 161 -4.89 -7.89 3.63
N THR A 162 -4.10 -8.79 3.03
CA THR A 162 -4.53 -9.77 2.02
C THR A 162 -3.88 -11.13 2.28
N ALA A 163 -4.54 -12.19 1.80
CA ALA A 163 -3.97 -13.54 1.83
C ALA A 163 -2.64 -13.61 1.05
N HIS A 164 -2.54 -12.86 -0.05
CA HIS A 164 -1.33 -12.71 -0.85
C HIS A 164 -0.15 -12.19 -0.02
N VAL A 165 -0.32 -11.09 0.72
CA VAL A 165 0.73 -10.52 1.59
C VAL A 165 1.14 -11.51 2.67
N VAL A 166 0.18 -12.19 3.29
CA VAL A 166 0.46 -13.20 4.34
C VAL A 166 1.29 -14.36 3.77
N ALA A 167 0.95 -14.87 2.58
CA ALA A 167 1.70 -15.91 1.91
C ALA A 167 3.15 -15.47 1.61
N ARG A 168 3.32 -14.26 1.05
CA ARG A 168 4.62 -13.66 0.75
C ARG A 168 5.50 -13.42 2.00
N VAL A 169 4.89 -13.04 3.12
CA VAL A 169 5.59 -12.90 4.41
C VAL A 169 6.06 -14.27 4.93
N LYS A 170 5.21 -15.29 4.85
CA LYS A 170 5.57 -16.67 5.26
C LYS A 170 6.75 -17.24 4.49
N GLU A 171 6.85 -16.95 3.19
CA GLU A 171 7.97 -17.38 2.36
C GLU A 171 9.31 -16.76 2.80
N ARG A 172 9.26 -15.55 3.36
CA ARG A 172 10.44 -14.78 3.78
C ARG A 172 10.80 -14.95 5.24
N LEU A 173 9.82 -15.25 6.07
CA LEU A 173 9.97 -15.47 7.51
C LEU A 173 9.38 -16.85 7.87
N PRO A 174 10.09 -17.96 7.55
CA PRO A 174 9.61 -19.33 7.85
C PRO A 174 9.50 -19.62 9.34
N GLU A 175 10.13 -18.82 10.18
CA GLU A 175 10.13 -19.00 11.62
C GLU A 175 8.85 -18.48 12.27
N ALA A 176 8.54 -19.00 13.47
CA ALA A 176 7.31 -18.82 14.24
C ALA A 176 7.02 -17.37 14.67
N ARG A 177 7.15 -16.40 13.76
CA ARG A 177 6.72 -15.01 14.00
C ARG A 177 5.21 -14.94 14.01
N PRO A 178 4.59 -14.27 14.99
CA PRO A 178 3.17 -13.98 14.96
C PRO A 178 2.79 -13.31 13.66
N LEU A 179 1.85 -13.91 12.91
CA LEU A 179 1.39 -13.43 11.61
C LEU A 179 -0.13 -13.51 11.58
N LEU A 180 -0.77 -12.37 11.33
CA LEU A 180 -2.21 -12.27 11.21
C LEU A 180 -2.60 -11.93 9.77
N TYR A 181 -3.51 -12.71 9.19
CA TYR A 181 -4.32 -12.26 8.07
C TYR A 181 -5.50 -11.45 8.60
N LEU A 182 -5.56 -10.18 8.25
CA LEU A 182 -6.61 -9.26 8.64
C LEU A 182 -7.15 -8.56 7.39
N PRO A 183 -8.27 -9.02 6.80
CA PRO A 183 -8.84 -8.39 5.63
C PRO A 183 -9.00 -6.88 5.83
N HIS A 184 -8.74 -6.10 4.78
CA HIS A 184 -8.90 -4.66 4.84
C HIS A 184 -10.34 -4.31 5.25
N HIS A 185 -10.55 -4.08 6.52
CA HIS A 185 -11.85 -3.78 7.12
C HIS A 185 -12.13 -2.28 7.05
N LEU A 186 -13.39 -1.92 6.98
CA LEU A 186 -13.83 -0.54 6.87
C LEU A 186 -15.18 -0.32 7.56
N SER A 187 -15.45 0.92 7.91
CA SER A 187 -16.80 1.38 8.15
C SER A 187 -17.46 1.62 6.78
N LEU A 188 -18.67 1.11 6.60
CA LEU A 188 -19.55 1.60 5.54
C LEU A 188 -20.28 2.81 6.12
N PRO A 189 -19.82 4.04 5.84
CA PRO A 189 -20.31 5.22 6.55
C PRO A 189 -21.76 5.56 6.26
N LEU A 190 -22.26 5.07 5.14
CA LEU A 190 -23.64 5.20 4.72
C LEU A 190 -24.28 3.81 4.71
N ASP A 191 -24.91 3.42 5.81
CA ASP A 191 -25.70 2.19 5.89
C ASP A 191 -27.20 2.59 6.09
N PRO A 192 -28.05 2.43 5.08
CA PRO A 192 -27.77 1.90 3.73
C PRO A 192 -26.99 2.89 2.84
N PRO A 193 -26.11 2.38 1.93
CA PRO A 193 -25.40 3.22 0.99
C PRO A 193 -26.39 3.93 0.05
N PRO A 194 -26.08 5.16 -0.43
CA PRO A 194 -26.97 5.87 -1.33
C PRO A 194 -27.14 5.06 -2.63
N THR A 195 -28.34 5.06 -3.14
CA THR A 195 -28.60 4.53 -4.47
C THR A 195 -27.82 5.32 -5.52
N ARG A 196 -27.53 4.70 -6.65
CA ARG A 196 -26.85 5.36 -7.77
C ARG A 196 -27.53 6.66 -8.18
N ALA A 197 -28.86 6.66 -8.23
CA ALA A 197 -29.65 7.84 -8.59
C ALA A 197 -29.53 8.96 -7.56
N GLU A 198 -29.53 8.66 -6.27
CA GLU A 198 -29.33 9.65 -5.19
C GLU A 198 -27.93 10.23 -5.22
N ALA A 199 -26.90 9.40 -5.37
CA ALA A 199 -25.53 9.85 -5.48
C ALA A 199 -25.32 10.78 -6.69
N ARG A 200 -25.87 10.42 -7.86
CA ARG A 200 -25.82 11.26 -9.07
C ARG A 200 -26.51 12.60 -8.88
N ARG A 201 -27.70 12.60 -8.27
CA ARG A 201 -28.41 13.87 -7.97
C ARG A 201 -27.58 14.76 -7.05
N ALA A 202 -27.01 14.20 -6.00
CA ALA A 202 -26.19 14.95 -5.05
C ALA A 202 -24.93 15.55 -5.70
N LEU A 203 -24.36 14.87 -6.69
CA LEU A 203 -23.17 15.30 -7.42
C LEU A 203 -23.48 16.11 -8.69
N GLY A 204 -24.76 16.34 -9.04
CA GLY A 204 -25.14 17.01 -10.28
C GLY A 204 -24.78 16.22 -11.56
N LEU A 205 -24.65 14.90 -11.46
CA LEU A 205 -24.28 14.03 -12.57
C LEU A 205 -25.51 13.59 -13.39
N PRO A 206 -25.38 13.40 -14.72
CA PRO A 206 -26.48 12.93 -15.56
C PRO A 206 -26.99 11.56 -15.11
N GLN A 207 -28.32 11.41 -15.04
CA GLN A 207 -28.93 10.17 -14.58
C GLN A 207 -28.83 9.02 -15.59
N ASP A 208 -28.80 9.36 -16.87
CA ASP A 208 -28.75 8.45 -18.03
C ASP A 208 -27.32 8.14 -18.50
N ALA A 209 -26.31 8.78 -17.91
CA ALA A 209 -24.93 8.49 -18.25
C ALA A 209 -24.51 7.09 -17.81
N LEU A 210 -23.64 6.46 -18.61
CA LEU A 210 -22.88 5.28 -18.22
C LEU A 210 -21.57 5.75 -17.57
N LEU A 211 -21.43 5.57 -16.24
CA LEU A 211 -20.31 6.10 -15.48
C LEU A 211 -19.30 5.03 -15.11
N LEU A 212 -18.08 5.18 -15.62
CA LEU A 212 -16.90 4.51 -15.10
C LEU A 212 -16.26 5.39 -14.03
N THR A 213 -15.76 4.80 -12.96
CA THR A 213 -15.04 5.55 -11.92
C THR A 213 -13.72 4.87 -11.59
N ALA A 214 -12.61 5.62 -11.75
CA ALA A 214 -11.29 5.28 -11.24
C ALA A 214 -11.01 6.12 -9.99
N ALA A 215 -10.83 5.48 -8.82
CA ALA A 215 -10.84 6.18 -7.54
C ALA A 215 -9.48 6.17 -6.83
N GLY A 216 -9.19 7.23 -6.06
CA GLY A 216 -7.94 7.50 -5.33
C GLY A 216 -6.87 8.15 -6.21
N LEU A 217 -5.65 8.36 -5.66
CA LEU A 217 -4.55 9.01 -6.37
C LEU A 217 -4.28 8.33 -7.73
N ALA A 218 -4.40 9.06 -8.82
CA ALA A 218 -4.10 8.59 -10.17
C ALA A 218 -2.59 8.52 -10.38
N THR A 219 -2.07 7.30 -10.55
CA THR A 219 -0.65 7.00 -10.79
C THR A 219 -0.52 6.15 -12.06
N VAL A 220 0.69 5.99 -12.56
CA VAL A 220 1.00 5.15 -13.74
C VAL A 220 0.46 3.73 -13.54
N SER A 221 0.64 3.15 -12.36
CA SER A 221 0.19 1.79 -12.05
C SER A 221 -1.32 1.57 -12.16
N LYS A 222 -2.15 2.63 -12.12
CA LYS A 222 -3.61 2.52 -12.26
C LYS A 222 -4.11 2.31 -13.69
N ARG A 223 -3.22 2.22 -14.66
CA ARG A 223 -3.56 1.87 -16.04
C ARG A 223 -4.63 2.77 -16.67
N LEU A 224 -4.60 4.07 -16.35
CA LEU A 224 -5.54 5.03 -16.93
C LEU A 224 -5.33 5.22 -18.44
N ASP A 225 -4.11 4.99 -18.94
CA ASP A 225 -3.79 4.90 -20.36
C ASP A 225 -4.65 3.85 -21.08
N VAL A 226 -4.74 2.65 -20.50
CA VAL A 226 -5.57 1.54 -21.02
C VAL A 226 -7.07 1.87 -20.92
N ALA A 227 -7.49 2.44 -19.79
CA ALA A 227 -8.88 2.84 -19.59
C ALA A 227 -9.33 3.89 -20.62
N LEU A 228 -8.50 4.91 -20.88
CA LEU A 228 -8.76 5.94 -21.88
C LEU A 228 -8.76 5.37 -23.29
N ALA A 229 -7.83 4.47 -23.62
CA ALA A 229 -7.80 3.79 -24.92
C ALA A 229 -9.06 2.97 -25.16
N ALA A 230 -9.54 2.25 -24.13
CA ALA A 230 -10.79 1.50 -24.21
C ALA A 230 -12.02 2.43 -24.40
N MET A 231 -12.07 3.55 -23.65
CA MET A 231 -13.12 4.55 -23.81
C MET A 231 -13.16 5.16 -25.21
N ALA A 232 -12.02 5.50 -25.79
CA ALA A 232 -11.93 6.05 -27.15
C ALA A 232 -12.54 5.11 -28.19
N ARG A 233 -12.46 3.80 -27.97
CA ARG A 233 -13.07 2.78 -28.84
C ARG A 233 -14.57 2.58 -28.60
N LEU A 234 -15.05 2.88 -27.39
CA LEU A 234 -16.43 2.63 -26.97
C LEU A 234 -17.35 3.85 -27.14
N ARG A 235 -16.81 5.06 -27.18
CA ARG A 235 -17.59 6.31 -27.11
C ARG A 235 -18.62 6.46 -28.24
N ASP A 236 -18.32 5.98 -29.43
CA ASP A 236 -19.23 6.13 -30.59
C ASP A 236 -20.46 5.19 -30.45
N ALA A 237 -20.26 4.00 -29.85
CA ALA A 237 -21.31 3.07 -29.53
C ALA A 237 -22.08 3.46 -28.23
N HIS A 238 -21.41 4.19 -27.33
CA HIS A 238 -21.95 4.63 -26.04
C HIS A 238 -21.74 6.15 -25.85
N PRO A 239 -22.50 7.03 -26.51
CA PRO A 239 -22.27 8.49 -26.44
C PRO A 239 -22.42 9.09 -25.04
N THR A 240 -23.16 8.42 -24.15
CA THR A 240 -23.36 8.84 -22.76
C THR A 240 -22.26 8.31 -21.81
N LEU A 241 -21.28 7.56 -22.33
CA LEU A 241 -20.18 7.02 -21.53
C LEU A 241 -19.29 8.15 -20.98
N ARG A 242 -19.04 8.10 -19.69
CA ARG A 242 -18.17 9.06 -18.96
C ARG A 242 -17.22 8.31 -18.05
N LEU A 243 -16.04 8.88 -17.84
CA LEU A 243 -15.08 8.45 -16.82
C LEU A 243 -14.92 9.55 -15.78
N ILE A 244 -15.04 9.19 -14.53
CA ILE A 244 -14.67 10.04 -13.41
C ILE A 244 -13.38 9.51 -12.81
N VAL A 245 -12.33 10.35 -12.79
CA VAL A 245 -11.13 10.13 -12.01
C VAL A 245 -11.35 10.82 -10.66
N ALA A 246 -11.82 10.03 -9.68
CA ALA A 246 -12.19 10.51 -8.37
C ALA A 246 -10.97 10.54 -7.44
N GLY A 247 -10.20 11.62 -7.48
CA GLY A 247 -8.98 11.79 -6.71
C GLY A 247 -7.96 12.72 -7.37
N ALA A 248 -6.88 12.98 -6.66
CA ALA A 248 -5.76 13.74 -7.18
C ALA A 248 -5.03 12.96 -8.29
N VAL A 249 -4.31 13.68 -9.13
CA VAL A 249 -3.46 13.13 -10.18
C VAL A 249 -2.01 13.35 -9.79
N ASP A 250 -1.17 12.32 -9.94
CA ASP A 250 0.28 12.45 -9.81
C ASP A 250 0.78 13.49 -10.82
N PRO A 251 1.53 14.51 -10.40
CA PRO A 251 2.04 15.55 -11.31
C PRO A 251 2.89 15.01 -12.48
N GLN A 252 3.47 13.83 -12.34
CA GLN A 252 4.27 13.19 -13.39
C GLN A 252 3.41 12.41 -14.41
N LEU A 253 2.13 12.19 -14.11
CA LEU A 253 1.23 11.46 -15.01
C LEU A 253 0.66 12.42 -16.07
N PRO A 254 0.94 12.24 -17.36
CA PRO A 254 0.47 13.13 -18.43
C PRO A 254 -1.00 12.86 -18.80
N LEU A 255 -1.87 12.77 -17.80
CA LEU A 255 -3.26 12.35 -17.95
C LEU A 255 -4.06 13.30 -18.84
N HIS A 256 -3.85 14.62 -18.71
CA HIS A 256 -4.52 15.62 -19.54
C HIS A 256 -4.12 15.50 -21.01
N ASP A 257 -2.83 15.26 -21.27
CA ASP A 257 -2.32 15.10 -22.65
C ASP A 257 -2.95 13.87 -23.30
N TRP A 258 -3.08 12.77 -22.57
CA TRP A 258 -3.74 11.55 -23.07
C TRP A 258 -5.21 11.77 -23.37
N ILE A 259 -5.94 12.47 -22.49
CA ILE A 259 -7.35 12.81 -22.69
C ILE A 259 -7.53 13.63 -23.96
N THR A 260 -6.73 14.66 -24.14
CA THR A 260 -6.79 15.54 -25.32
C THR A 260 -6.39 14.82 -26.60
N ALA A 261 -5.29 14.04 -26.58
CA ALA A 261 -4.85 13.25 -27.73
C ALA A 261 -5.91 12.25 -28.21
N LEU A 262 -6.67 11.66 -27.30
CA LEU A 262 -7.77 10.73 -27.58
C LEU A 262 -9.12 11.42 -27.83
N LYS A 263 -9.17 12.76 -27.76
CA LYS A 263 -10.41 13.58 -27.91
C LYS A 263 -11.50 13.16 -26.93
N LEU A 264 -11.14 12.98 -25.68
CA LEU A 264 -12.03 12.55 -24.60
C LEU A 264 -12.37 13.68 -23.62
N ASP A 265 -12.05 14.93 -23.91
CA ASP A 265 -12.23 16.10 -23.03
C ASP A 265 -13.67 16.24 -22.52
N ALA A 266 -14.67 15.93 -23.37
CA ALA A 266 -16.09 15.96 -22.99
C ALA A 266 -16.56 14.69 -22.24
N HIS A 267 -15.71 13.66 -22.13
CA HIS A 267 -16.06 12.35 -21.56
C HIS A 267 -15.37 12.03 -20.25
N VAL A 268 -14.33 12.79 -19.89
CA VAL A 268 -13.52 12.54 -18.67
C VAL A 268 -13.60 13.73 -17.74
N THR A 269 -13.89 13.45 -16.47
CA THR A 269 -13.86 14.43 -15.40
C THR A 269 -12.83 14.03 -14.36
N ILE A 270 -11.94 14.96 -14.01
CA ILE A 270 -10.97 14.78 -12.92
C ILE A 270 -11.45 15.65 -11.77
N THR A 271 -11.74 15.04 -10.62
CA THR A 271 -12.31 15.77 -9.49
C THR A 271 -11.28 16.49 -8.65
N GLY A 272 -10.00 16.06 -8.72
CA GLY A 272 -9.03 16.40 -7.69
C GLY A 272 -9.36 15.69 -6.37
N ARG A 273 -8.73 16.15 -5.30
CA ARG A 273 -8.94 15.58 -3.96
C ARG A 273 -10.37 15.83 -3.48
N LEU A 274 -10.97 14.82 -2.90
CA LEU A 274 -12.32 14.83 -2.35
C LEU A 274 -12.31 14.63 -0.83
N SER A 275 -13.35 15.10 -0.14
CA SER A 275 -13.72 14.63 1.19
C SER A 275 -14.10 13.14 1.12
N LEU A 276 -14.04 12.42 2.25
CA LEU A 276 -14.43 11.01 2.28
C LEU A 276 -15.89 10.82 1.83
N ASP A 277 -16.79 11.68 2.28
CA ASP A 277 -18.21 11.65 1.90
C ASP A 277 -18.41 11.83 0.39
N ASP A 278 -17.73 12.81 -0.23
CA ASP A 278 -17.85 13.03 -1.67
C ASP A 278 -17.18 11.92 -2.46
N PHE A 279 -16.09 11.39 -1.96
CA PHE A 279 -15.41 10.24 -2.54
C PHE A 279 -16.33 9.03 -2.61
N GLU A 280 -17.04 8.73 -1.53
CA GLU A 280 -18.01 7.61 -1.47
C GLU A 280 -19.23 7.86 -2.34
N ARG A 281 -19.71 9.12 -2.42
CA ARG A 281 -20.78 9.48 -3.38
C ARG A 281 -20.34 9.22 -4.83
N HIS A 282 -19.08 9.52 -5.19
CA HIS A 282 -18.56 9.22 -6.52
C HIS A 282 -18.46 7.71 -6.78
N LEU A 283 -18.06 6.91 -5.78
CA LEU A 283 -18.13 5.45 -5.88
C LEU A 283 -19.56 4.98 -6.07
N ALA A 284 -20.51 5.50 -5.27
CA ALA A 284 -21.92 5.13 -5.35
C ALA A 284 -22.60 5.55 -6.69
N ALA A 285 -22.15 6.64 -7.32
CA ALA A 285 -22.64 7.10 -8.61
C ALA A 285 -22.24 6.21 -9.79
N ALA A 286 -21.18 5.39 -9.64
CA ALA A 286 -20.60 4.59 -10.71
C ALA A 286 -21.52 3.46 -11.18
N ASP A 287 -21.45 3.13 -12.47
CA ASP A 287 -21.96 1.88 -13.03
C ASP A 287 -20.92 0.76 -12.91
N VAL A 288 -19.64 1.09 -13.12
CA VAL A 288 -18.50 0.17 -13.02
C VAL A 288 -17.30 0.90 -12.45
N LEU A 289 -16.60 0.26 -11.53
CA LEU A 289 -15.34 0.75 -11.01
C LEU A 289 -14.17 0.19 -11.84
N LEU A 290 -13.21 1.05 -12.15
CA LEU A 290 -11.93 0.68 -12.72
C LEU A 290 -10.88 0.69 -11.62
N ALA A 291 -10.53 -0.48 -11.13
CA ALA A 291 -9.52 -0.69 -10.10
C ALA A 291 -8.31 -1.46 -10.65
N LEU A 292 -7.97 -1.18 -11.91
CA LEU A 292 -6.80 -1.77 -12.58
C LEU A 292 -5.52 -1.33 -11.86
N ARG A 293 -4.55 -2.25 -11.79
CA ARG A 293 -3.27 -1.97 -11.16
C ARG A 293 -2.16 -2.89 -11.67
N PHE A 294 -1.23 -2.30 -12.43
CA PHE A 294 -0.05 -3.01 -12.91
C PHE A 294 1.13 -2.04 -13.13
N PRO A 295 2.35 -2.36 -12.63
CA PRO A 295 2.59 -3.43 -11.67
C PRO A 295 1.89 -3.17 -10.33
N ASN A 296 1.65 -4.24 -9.55
CA ASN A 296 1.16 -4.12 -8.18
C ASN A 296 2.31 -4.26 -7.18
N HIS A 297 2.15 -3.66 -5.99
CA HIS A 297 3.13 -3.68 -4.92
C HIS A 297 2.66 -4.52 -3.72
N GLY A 298 1.67 -5.39 -3.93
CA GLY A 298 1.08 -6.25 -2.90
C GLY A 298 0.00 -5.57 -2.07
N GLU A 299 -0.46 -4.39 -2.49
CA GLU A 299 -1.50 -3.63 -1.81
C GLU A 299 -2.91 -4.07 -2.21
N ILE A 300 -3.88 -3.82 -1.32
CA ILE A 300 -5.30 -3.80 -1.63
C ILE A 300 -5.81 -2.36 -1.61
N SER A 301 -6.63 -2.01 -2.58
CA SER A 301 -7.18 -0.65 -2.69
C SER A 301 -8.36 -0.46 -1.73
N GLY A 302 -8.21 0.44 -0.75
CA GLY A 302 -9.33 0.86 0.11
C GLY A 302 -10.52 1.42 -0.68
N ALA A 303 -10.26 2.12 -1.79
CA ALA A 303 -11.29 2.60 -2.71
C ALA A 303 -12.08 1.44 -3.35
N LEU A 304 -11.37 0.36 -3.74
CA LEU A 304 -12.02 -0.85 -4.27
C LEU A 304 -12.91 -1.49 -3.22
N VAL A 305 -12.39 -1.73 -2.01
CA VAL A 305 -13.15 -2.38 -0.92
C VAL A 305 -14.39 -1.56 -0.58
N ARG A 306 -14.31 -0.22 -0.51
CA ARG A 306 -15.46 0.67 -0.33
C ARG A 306 -16.48 0.54 -1.46
N GLY A 307 -16.01 0.59 -2.70
CA GLY A 307 -16.87 0.48 -3.86
C GLY A 307 -17.59 -0.86 -3.96
N LEU A 308 -16.91 -1.95 -3.66
CA LEU A 308 -17.52 -3.29 -3.54
C LEU A 308 -18.54 -3.33 -2.39
N GLY A 309 -18.22 -2.71 -1.25
CA GLY A 309 -19.12 -2.58 -0.11
C GLY A 309 -20.40 -1.78 -0.42
N ILE A 310 -20.32 -0.78 -1.29
CA ILE A 310 -21.46 -0.03 -1.82
C ILE A 310 -22.27 -0.85 -2.86
N GLY A 311 -21.73 -1.98 -3.32
CA GLY A 311 -22.39 -2.84 -4.30
C GLY A 311 -22.11 -2.42 -5.75
N ARG A 312 -20.90 -1.93 -6.05
CA ARG A 312 -20.49 -1.59 -7.42
C ARG A 312 -19.63 -2.70 -8.01
N PRO A 313 -19.92 -3.16 -9.24
CA PRO A 313 -19.04 -4.09 -9.94
C PRO A 313 -17.71 -3.41 -10.24
N ALA A 314 -16.60 -4.14 -10.12
CA ALA A 314 -15.27 -3.63 -10.33
C ALA A 314 -14.45 -4.50 -11.27
N LEU A 315 -13.71 -3.84 -12.18
CA LEU A 315 -12.68 -4.45 -13.01
C LEU A 315 -11.33 -4.29 -12.30
N VAL A 316 -10.60 -5.38 -12.13
CA VAL A 316 -9.29 -5.44 -11.45
C VAL A 316 -8.27 -6.11 -12.36
N SER A 317 -6.98 -5.83 -12.20
CA SER A 317 -5.95 -6.55 -12.97
C SER A 317 -5.83 -7.99 -12.48
N ALA A 318 -5.83 -8.95 -13.40
CA ALA A 318 -5.57 -10.35 -13.09
C ALA A 318 -4.17 -10.53 -12.47
N GLY A 319 -4.02 -11.51 -11.57
CA GLY A 319 -2.77 -11.74 -10.83
C GLY A 319 -2.41 -10.61 -9.84
N SER A 320 -3.33 -9.68 -9.58
CA SER A 320 -3.18 -8.69 -8.50
C SER A 320 -3.71 -9.26 -7.18
N PRO A 321 -3.25 -8.74 -6.01
CA PRO A 321 -3.83 -9.12 -4.73
C PRO A 321 -5.35 -9.00 -4.69
N ALA A 322 -5.94 -8.01 -5.37
CA ALA A 322 -7.38 -7.83 -5.44
C ALA A 322 -8.09 -8.96 -6.22
N ALA A 323 -7.49 -9.48 -7.29
CA ALA A 323 -8.05 -10.59 -8.05
C ALA A 323 -7.95 -11.92 -7.29
N GLU A 324 -6.93 -12.08 -6.44
CA GLU A 324 -6.69 -13.28 -5.62
C GLU A 324 -7.52 -13.27 -4.32
N GLU A 325 -7.77 -12.09 -3.76
CA GLU A 325 -8.47 -11.91 -2.47
C GLU A 325 -9.97 -12.20 -2.57
N PHE A 326 -10.59 -11.81 -3.68
CA PHE A 326 -12.03 -11.91 -3.83
C PHE A 326 -12.44 -13.17 -4.59
N PRO A 327 -13.52 -13.88 -4.15
CA PRO A 327 -14.01 -15.04 -4.86
C PRO A 327 -14.53 -14.70 -6.26
N GLU A 328 -14.65 -15.71 -7.10
CA GLU A 328 -15.22 -15.59 -8.44
C GLU A 328 -16.59 -14.91 -8.41
N GLY A 329 -16.78 -13.94 -9.30
CA GLY A 329 -18.03 -13.18 -9.43
C GLY A 329 -18.12 -11.93 -8.53
N VAL A 330 -17.21 -11.72 -7.59
CA VAL A 330 -17.14 -10.50 -6.77
C VAL A 330 -16.44 -9.37 -7.50
N VAL A 331 -15.37 -9.70 -8.23
CA VAL A 331 -14.64 -8.78 -9.12
C VAL A 331 -14.50 -9.40 -10.51
N VAL A 332 -14.20 -8.57 -11.50
CA VAL A 332 -13.98 -8.99 -12.88
C VAL A 332 -12.51 -8.78 -13.23
N PRO A 333 -11.69 -9.83 -13.37
CA PRO A 333 -10.29 -9.69 -13.69
C PRO A 333 -10.08 -9.33 -15.17
N VAL A 334 -9.04 -8.53 -15.44
CA VAL A 334 -8.54 -8.13 -16.77
C VAL A 334 -7.07 -8.49 -16.82
N ASP A 335 -6.63 -9.22 -17.84
CA ASP A 335 -5.22 -9.61 -18.02
C ASP A 335 -4.37 -8.38 -18.39
N PRO A 336 -3.35 -7.99 -17.59
CA PRO A 336 -2.46 -6.86 -17.90
C PRO A 336 -1.42 -7.18 -18.98
N GLY A 337 -1.73 -8.07 -19.91
CA GLY A 337 -0.91 -8.46 -21.02
C GLY A 337 -1.03 -7.56 -22.26
N ARG A 338 -0.56 -8.05 -23.41
CA ARG A 338 -0.59 -7.28 -24.66
C ARG A 338 -2.01 -6.98 -25.17
N ALA A 339 -2.99 -7.77 -24.78
CA ALA A 339 -4.38 -7.63 -25.18
C ALA A 339 -5.22 -6.89 -24.14
N GLU A 340 -4.62 -6.28 -23.11
CA GLU A 340 -5.33 -5.63 -21.97
C GLU A 340 -6.43 -4.68 -22.43
N THR A 341 -6.15 -3.81 -23.41
CA THR A 341 -7.16 -2.88 -23.94
C THR A 341 -8.29 -3.59 -24.68
N ASP A 342 -8.00 -4.64 -25.45
CA ASP A 342 -9.02 -5.40 -26.19
C ASP A 342 -9.95 -6.13 -25.25
N GLU A 343 -9.39 -6.76 -24.23
CA GLU A 343 -10.15 -7.46 -23.19
C GLU A 343 -10.98 -6.49 -22.36
N LEU A 344 -10.40 -5.35 -21.97
CA LEU A 344 -11.13 -4.30 -21.24
C LEU A 344 -12.31 -3.78 -22.07
N VAL A 345 -12.16 -3.55 -23.37
CA VAL A 345 -13.24 -3.16 -24.26
C VAL A 345 -14.35 -4.21 -24.28
N ALA A 346 -14.02 -5.49 -24.44
CA ALA A 346 -14.99 -6.56 -24.48
C ALA A 346 -15.78 -6.70 -23.17
N LEU A 347 -15.08 -6.64 -22.03
CA LEU A 347 -15.71 -6.69 -20.72
C LEU A 347 -16.58 -5.47 -20.43
N LEU A 348 -16.12 -4.27 -20.79
CA LEU A 348 -16.90 -3.05 -20.65
C LEU A 348 -18.15 -3.08 -21.55
N GLN A 349 -18.06 -3.51 -22.80
CA GLN A 349 -19.23 -3.67 -23.67
C GLN A 349 -20.31 -4.55 -23.02
N LYS A 350 -19.91 -5.68 -22.44
CA LYS A 350 -20.81 -6.59 -21.74
C LYS A 350 -21.43 -5.95 -20.50
N LEU A 351 -20.60 -5.31 -19.66
CA LEU A 351 -21.07 -4.68 -18.44
C LEU A 351 -21.94 -3.44 -18.70
N LEU A 352 -21.63 -2.64 -19.72
CA LEU A 352 -22.38 -1.42 -20.04
C LEU A 352 -23.74 -1.74 -20.66
N SER A 353 -23.86 -2.83 -21.44
CA SER A 353 -25.11 -3.24 -22.07
C SER A 353 -26.06 -4.05 -21.18
N ASP A 354 -25.53 -4.67 -20.08
CA ASP A 354 -26.31 -5.57 -19.20
C ASP A 354 -26.38 -5.03 -17.77
N GLY A 355 -27.46 -4.30 -17.47
CA GLY A 355 -27.75 -3.76 -16.13
C GLY A 355 -27.95 -4.85 -15.07
N ALA A 356 -28.61 -5.96 -15.44
CA ALA A 356 -28.86 -7.06 -14.52
C ALA A 356 -27.53 -7.77 -14.12
N LEU A 357 -26.59 -7.87 -15.05
CA LEU A 357 -25.25 -8.39 -14.77
C LEU A 357 -24.52 -7.49 -13.77
N ARG A 358 -24.56 -6.16 -13.96
CA ARG A 358 -23.94 -5.21 -13.02
C ARG A 358 -24.53 -5.33 -11.61
N GLU A 359 -25.86 -5.40 -11.51
CA GLU A 359 -26.55 -5.56 -10.22
C GLU A 359 -26.21 -6.89 -9.54
N ARG A 360 -26.13 -7.98 -10.29
CA ARG A 360 -25.76 -9.28 -9.75
C ARG A 360 -24.34 -9.29 -9.20
N ILE A 361 -23.35 -8.79 -9.96
CA ILE A 361 -21.94 -8.70 -9.50
C ILE A 361 -21.85 -7.76 -8.29
N GLY A 362 -22.49 -6.59 -8.36
CA GLY A 362 -22.51 -5.64 -7.26
C GLY A 362 -23.15 -6.21 -5.98
N GLY A 363 -24.20 -7.00 -6.11
CA GLY A 363 -24.85 -7.68 -4.98
C GLY A 363 -23.93 -8.72 -4.31
N LEU A 364 -23.22 -9.53 -5.11
CA LEU A 364 -22.23 -10.48 -4.59
C LEU A 364 -21.09 -9.74 -3.88
N ALA A 365 -20.62 -8.65 -4.46
CA ALA A 365 -19.56 -7.83 -3.88
C ALA A 365 -19.98 -7.23 -2.53
N HIS A 366 -21.16 -6.61 -2.47
CA HIS A 366 -21.71 -6.05 -1.24
C HIS A 366 -21.83 -7.10 -0.12
N GLU A 367 -22.38 -8.27 -0.44
CA GLU A 367 -22.56 -9.34 0.54
C GLU A 367 -21.22 -9.86 1.06
N HIS A 368 -20.23 -10.01 0.15
CA HIS A 368 -18.89 -10.45 0.54
C HIS A 368 -18.23 -9.45 1.51
N ILE A 369 -18.24 -8.15 1.17
CA ILE A 369 -17.63 -7.12 2.01
C ILE A 369 -18.31 -7.05 3.37
N ARG A 370 -19.63 -7.08 3.44
CA ARG A 370 -20.36 -7.08 4.71
C ARG A 370 -20.00 -8.23 5.62
N ARG A 371 -19.69 -9.41 5.07
CA ARG A 371 -19.37 -10.61 5.85
C ARG A 371 -17.92 -10.65 6.31
N HIS A 372 -16.99 -10.16 5.47
CA HIS A 372 -15.56 -10.43 5.66
C HIS A 372 -14.73 -9.19 5.98
N HIS A 373 -15.28 -7.98 5.76
CA HIS A 373 -14.56 -6.73 5.93
C HIS A 373 -15.20 -5.81 6.98
N ASP A 374 -15.92 -6.37 7.94
CA ASP A 374 -16.58 -5.63 9.01
C ASP A 374 -15.55 -5.01 9.96
N LEU A 375 -15.67 -3.68 10.17
CA LEU A 375 -14.75 -2.91 10.99
C LEU A 375 -14.66 -3.43 12.44
N ARG A 376 -15.78 -3.72 13.06
CA ARG A 376 -15.81 -4.15 14.47
C ARG A 376 -15.14 -5.49 14.65
N GLN A 377 -15.41 -6.45 13.77
CA GLN A 377 -14.78 -7.76 13.82
C GLN A 377 -13.29 -7.66 13.53
N GLY A 378 -12.89 -6.84 12.56
CA GLY A 378 -11.49 -6.58 12.26
C GLY A 378 -10.73 -6.00 13.45
N VAL A 379 -11.28 -4.97 14.10
CA VAL A 379 -10.66 -4.36 15.29
C VAL A 379 -10.58 -5.35 16.45
N LEU A 380 -11.58 -6.19 16.68
CA LEU A 380 -11.52 -7.23 17.73
C LEU A 380 -10.43 -8.27 17.44
N ALA A 381 -10.27 -8.68 16.18
CA ALA A 381 -9.19 -9.58 15.77
C ALA A 381 -7.82 -8.93 15.97
N LEU A 382 -7.68 -7.66 15.57
CA LEU A 382 -6.47 -6.85 15.79
C LEU A 382 -6.11 -6.79 17.28
N VAL A 383 -7.03 -6.43 18.14
CA VAL A 383 -6.80 -6.30 19.59
C VAL A 383 -6.34 -7.63 20.20
N ARG A 384 -6.97 -8.76 19.83
CA ARG A 384 -6.55 -10.10 20.30
C ARG A 384 -5.12 -10.41 19.88
N PHE A 385 -4.80 -10.19 18.64
CA PHE A 385 -3.46 -10.42 18.09
C PHE A 385 -2.40 -9.56 18.81
N LEU A 386 -2.69 -8.28 19.06
CA LEU A 386 -1.81 -7.39 19.80
C LEU A 386 -1.59 -7.86 21.25
N GLN A 387 -2.64 -8.29 21.93
CA GLN A 387 -2.54 -8.83 23.31
C GLN A 387 -1.73 -10.13 23.36
N GLU A 388 -1.91 -11.03 22.39
CA GLU A 388 -1.13 -12.25 22.28
C GLU A 388 0.35 -11.97 21.99
N THR A 389 0.62 -11.06 21.06
CA THR A 389 1.99 -10.63 20.75
C THR A 389 2.68 -9.95 21.93
N ALA A 390 1.95 -9.13 22.70
CA ALA A 390 2.49 -8.49 23.91
C ALA A 390 2.92 -9.51 24.96
N ARG A 391 2.15 -10.58 25.16
CA ARG A 391 2.52 -11.68 26.08
C ARG A 391 3.80 -12.40 25.66
N GLY A 392 4.02 -12.56 24.36
CA GLY A 392 5.20 -13.20 23.77
C GLY A 392 6.40 -12.26 23.54
N LYS A 393 6.27 -10.95 23.83
CA LYS A 393 7.24 -9.91 23.49
C LYS A 393 8.68 -10.23 23.91
N ALA A 394 8.89 -10.69 25.14
CA ALA A 394 10.24 -10.97 25.66
C ALA A 394 10.94 -12.06 24.86
N ALA A 395 10.26 -13.16 24.55
CA ALA A 395 10.81 -14.24 23.73
C ALA A 395 11.09 -13.81 22.30
N ALA A 396 10.19 -13.01 21.71
CA ALA A 396 10.36 -12.46 20.36
C ALA A 396 11.54 -11.50 20.28
N LEU A 397 11.74 -10.64 21.27
CA LEU A 397 12.91 -9.75 21.36
C LEU A 397 14.23 -10.53 21.47
N ALA A 398 14.27 -11.56 22.30
CA ALA A 398 15.46 -12.42 22.43
C ALA A 398 15.78 -13.12 21.10
N ALA A 399 14.78 -13.59 20.36
CA ALA A 399 14.97 -14.20 19.05
C ALA A 399 15.45 -13.19 17.99
N ILE A 400 14.96 -11.94 18.02
CA ILE A 400 15.44 -10.86 17.14
C ILE A 400 16.91 -10.55 17.43
N GLU A 401 17.29 -10.49 18.70
CA GLU A 401 18.64 -10.17 19.13
C GLU A 401 19.62 -11.28 18.78
N ALA A 402 19.24 -12.54 18.96
CA ALA A 402 20.03 -13.69 18.52
C ALA A 402 20.27 -13.66 16.99
N GLY A 403 19.22 -13.40 16.19
CA GLY A 403 19.36 -13.30 14.74
C GLY A 403 20.21 -12.09 14.27
N ARG A 404 20.32 -11.02 15.07
CA ARG A 404 21.24 -9.90 14.77
C ARG A 404 22.70 -10.30 14.93
N HIS A 405 23.01 -11.13 15.92
CA HIS A 405 24.36 -11.63 16.14
C HIS A 405 24.83 -12.61 15.06
N GLU A 406 23.90 -13.29 14.39
CA GLU A 406 24.22 -14.17 13.27
C GLU A 406 24.45 -13.42 11.94
N GLN A 407 24.04 -12.15 11.83
CA GLN A 407 24.06 -11.36 10.59
C GLN A 407 25.34 -10.56 10.34
N GLY A 408 26.42 -10.84 11.04
CA GLY A 408 27.70 -10.26 10.75
C GLY A 408 28.41 -9.59 11.93
N SER A 409 29.71 -9.77 11.96
CA SER A 409 30.60 -9.09 12.91
C SER A 409 30.75 -7.61 12.51
N LEU A 410 31.18 -6.75 13.45
CA LEU A 410 31.60 -5.37 13.15
C LEU A 410 32.56 -5.29 11.96
N LEU A 411 33.38 -6.33 11.78
CA LEU A 411 34.37 -6.45 10.72
C LEU A 411 33.74 -6.69 9.34
N GLU A 412 32.68 -7.51 9.25
CA GLU A 412 31.90 -7.68 8.00
C GLU A 412 31.23 -6.36 7.62
N TYR A 413 30.69 -5.62 8.59
CA TYR A 413 30.11 -4.29 8.35
C TYR A 413 31.18 -3.30 7.84
N LEU A 414 32.36 -3.24 8.47
CA LEU A 414 33.49 -2.40 8.04
C LEU A 414 33.98 -2.78 6.65
N HIS A 415 34.05 -4.08 6.34
CA HIS A 415 34.42 -4.57 5.02
C HIS A 415 33.40 -4.12 3.95
N GLU A 416 32.12 -4.20 4.25
CA GLU A 416 31.06 -3.70 3.37
C GLU A 416 31.19 -2.20 3.12
N GLU A 417 31.38 -1.39 4.16
CA GLU A 417 31.52 0.06 4.03
C GLU A 417 32.78 0.44 3.22
N LEU A 418 33.91 -0.23 3.45
CA LEU A 418 35.14 -0.01 2.67
C LEU A 418 34.93 -0.41 1.19
N SER A 419 34.27 -1.52 0.93
CA SER A 419 33.96 -1.98 -0.44
C SER A 419 33.08 -1.02 -1.18
N PHE A 420 32.04 -0.44 -0.53
CA PHE A 420 31.19 0.59 -1.11
C PHE A 420 31.94 1.90 -1.36
N GLY A 421 32.75 2.35 -0.39
CA GLY A 421 33.55 3.55 -0.56
C GLY A 421 34.59 3.43 -1.69
N ALA A 422 35.20 2.27 -1.85
CA ALA A 422 36.11 1.98 -2.96
C ALA A 422 35.38 1.99 -4.31
N TYR A 423 34.16 1.44 -4.37
CA TYR A 423 33.34 1.45 -5.57
C TYR A 423 32.94 2.89 -5.98
N ASP A 424 32.50 3.72 -5.02
CA ASP A 424 32.12 5.11 -5.26
C ASP A 424 33.32 5.97 -5.76
N LEU A 425 34.54 5.61 -5.34
CA LEU A 425 35.78 6.23 -5.81
C LEU A 425 36.28 5.67 -7.16
N GLY A 426 35.53 4.75 -7.80
CA GLY A 426 35.96 4.10 -9.04
C GLY A 426 37.04 3.04 -8.86
N LEU A 427 37.33 2.65 -7.62
CA LEU A 427 38.34 1.66 -7.26
C LEU A 427 37.76 0.24 -7.10
N GLY A 428 36.56 0.00 -7.58
CA GLY A 428 35.76 -1.24 -7.41
C GLY A 428 36.35 -2.51 -8.04
N GLY A 429 37.54 -2.49 -8.55
CA GLY A 429 38.31 -3.68 -8.99
C GLY A 429 39.51 -3.98 -8.13
N LEU A 430 39.79 -3.17 -7.12
CA LEU A 430 40.80 -3.47 -6.12
C LEU A 430 40.16 -4.38 -5.05
N GLU A 431 40.56 -5.64 -5.00
CA GLU A 431 40.42 -6.42 -3.78
C GLU A 431 41.13 -5.63 -2.68
N LEU A 432 40.38 -4.78 -1.99
CA LEU A 432 40.86 -4.22 -0.74
C LEU A 432 41.16 -5.44 0.13
N GLY A 433 42.41 -5.62 0.52
CA GLY A 433 42.88 -6.76 1.30
C GLY A 433 42.19 -6.85 2.66
N ALA A 434 40.89 -7.00 2.66
CA ALA A 434 40.08 -7.19 3.86
C ALA A 434 40.51 -8.44 4.59
N ASP A 435 40.85 -9.50 3.86
CA ASP A 435 41.41 -10.71 4.45
C ASP A 435 42.77 -10.44 5.16
N ALA A 436 43.60 -9.53 4.65
CA ALA A 436 44.82 -9.10 5.29
C ALA A 436 44.55 -8.27 6.55
N LEU A 437 43.55 -7.38 6.51
CA LEU A 437 43.11 -6.58 7.65
C LEU A 437 42.46 -7.44 8.75
N LEU A 438 41.65 -8.43 8.36
CA LEU A 438 41.07 -9.41 9.26
C LEU A 438 42.12 -10.30 9.93
N ALA A 439 43.16 -10.69 9.18
CA ALA A 439 44.27 -11.46 9.71
C ALA A 439 45.12 -10.65 10.71
N GLU A 440 45.32 -9.35 10.47
CA GLU A 440 46.04 -8.46 11.40
C GLU A 440 45.21 -8.17 12.67
N LEU A 441 43.89 -8.18 12.62
CA LEU A 441 43.02 -8.00 13.77
C LEU A 441 42.75 -9.28 14.57
N GLY A 442 43.33 -10.41 14.16
CA GLY A 442 43.33 -11.67 14.91
C GLY A 442 42.07 -12.52 14.81
N GLU A 443 41.18 -12.25 13.87
CA GLU A 443 40.07 -13.13 13.57
C GLU A 443 40.37 -14.05 12.38
N LYS A 444 40.22 -15.37 12.58
CA LYS A 444 40.32 -16.34 11.49
C LYS A 444 39.10 -16.24 10.60
N PRO A 445 39.25 -16.16 9.26
CA PRO A 445 38.10 -16.28 8.35
C PRO A 445 37.41 -17.63 8.60
N ARG A 446 36.09 -17.61 8.69
CA ARG A 446 35.24 -18.81 8.77
C ARG A 446 34.94 -19.38 7.40
#